data_24a6add76860492d902cbdd00f4c323c
#
_entry.id   24a6add76860492d902cbdd00f4c323c
#
_cell.length_a   1.000
_cell.length_b   1.000
_cell.length_c   1.000
_cell.angle_alpha   90.00
_cell.angle_beta   90.00
_cell.angle_gamma   90.00
#
_symmetry.space_group_name_H-M   'P 1'
#
loop_
_entity.id
_entity.type
_entity.pdbx_description
1 polymer ?
#
loop_
_entity_poly.entity_id
_entity_poly.type
_entity_poly.pdbx_seq_one_letter_code
_entity_poly.pdbx_strand_id
1 'polypeptide(L)'
;MKRMHMTLPSSWPALLVGAGLVLGCTGPGEQAAGTVETYAQTTAIPQGVLTPDQVETSIGTLRFFDGAPLPATVDMVYDNLDRMRGVDVFLKCMPAASVRQLMLGPEELGADKFNKVLIMDGLLDSKPLFLTGNTSTLYVLPVFDLKADGATVIEVPKGMLGAFNDAWFRYMQDVGPMGQDKGAGGSYLLLPPDYEGDIPEGYFVVRSPTYRVWTFMRGSIANGIEAAVKNVTDNLRVYPLAQRDNPPAMEFISGTGTSLNTIHDNDFHFYEHVNDVIQEEPLEMIDAETRGLLASIGIEKGKAFEPDERMRRILTDAVAIGNATARSIVWYPRVSGSVANMEGIEVYPGANSAWMMAWVDKNVFFSGKDGHTMNADARVMFHYPYTAVTPAMAVTIPGAGSDYGLAYVDAEKNPFDGARSYKVNIPANPPAQDFWALTIYDNQTRSQLQTDQAYPSVGSQTEGITMNDDGSYDIYFGPEAPAGYENNWLQTIPGKSWFVALRMYGPLETWINKTWRPSEVTLVNQ
;
A
#
# COMPACT_ATOMS: atom_id res chain seq x y z
N MET A 1 35.42 -14.03 -24.81
CA MET A 1 36.65 -13.72 -25.60
C MET A 1 36.95 -12.25 -25.55
N LYS A 2 38.16 -11.87 -25.26
CA LYS A 2 38.79 -10.52 -25.16
C LYS A 2 38.38 -9.68 -23.94
N ARG A 3 39.17 -9.85 -22.87
CA ARG A 3 39.42 -8.86 -21.82
C ARG A 3 40.14 -7.65 -22.40
N MET A 4 39.68 -6.47 -22.11
CA MET A 4 40.39 -5.24 -22.39
C MET A 4 40.87 -4.67 -21.04
N HIS A 5 42.17 -4.83 -20.80
CA HIS A 5 42.89 -4.17 -19.69
C HIS A 5 43.16 -2.71 -20.10
N MET A 6 42.71 -1.78 -19.26
CA MET A 6 43.06 -0.39 -19.33
C MET A 6 44.05 -0.09 -18.20
N THR A 7 45.32 0.09 -18.57
CA THR A 7 46.42 0.51 -17.70
C THR A 7 46.46 2.05 -17.67
N LEU A 8 46.45 2.62 -16.49
CA LEU A 8 46.73 4.04 -16.24
C LEU A 8 48.25 4.24 -16.15
N PRO A 9 48.84 5.29 -16.76
CA PRO A 9 50.22 5.60 -16.58
C PRO A 9 50.45 6.49 -15.35
N SER A 10 51.32 6.04 -14.48
CA SER A 10 51.94 6.81 -13.40
C SER A 10 53.19 7.51 -13.94
N SER A 11 53.27 8.83 -13.88
CA SER A 11 54.53 9.54 -13.83
C SER A 11 54.32 11.01 -13.44
N TRP A 12 54.71 11.33 -12.24
CA TRP A 12 55.02 12.69 -11.82
C TRP A 12 56.53 12.80 -11.67
N PRO A 13 57.19 13.81 -12.24
CA PRO A 13 58.63 14.01 -12.04
C PRO A 13 58.90 14.79 -10.75
N ALA A 14 59.82 14.29 -9.96
CA ALA A 14 60.39 14.97 -8.81
C ALA A 14 61.38 16.07 -9.31
N LEU A 15 61.18 17.31 -8.86
CA LEU A 15 62.13 18.40 -9.06
C LEU A 15 63.10 18.40 -7.87
N LEU A 16 64.41 18.13 -8.19
CA LEU A 16 65.54 18.31 -7.31
C LEU A 16 65.91 19.80 -7.27
N VAL A 17 65.95 20.40 -6.08
CA VAL A 17 66.54 21.72 -5.84
C VAL A 17 68.02 21.59 -5.53
N GLY A 18 68.84 22.07 -6.42
CA GLY A 18 70.26 22.19 -6.21
C GLY A 18 70.60 23.49 -5.48
N ALA A 19 71.36 23.39 -4.39
CA ALA A 19 71.93 24.52 -3.68
C ALA A 19 73.16 25.06 -4.38
N GLY A 20 73.12 26.32 -4.69
CA GLY A 20 74.34 27.09 -5.17
C GLY A 20 74.61 28.27 -4.23
N LEU A 21 75.66 28.19 -3.47
CA LEU A 21 76.25 29.33 -2.70
C LEU A 21 76.89 30.32 -3.64
N VAL A 22 76.50 31.58 -3.55
CA VAL A 22 77.37 32.70 -3.95
C VAL A 22 77.36 33.79 -2.91
N LEU A 23 78.51 34.04 -2.29
CA LEU A 23 78.76 35.17 -1.42
C LEU A 23 78.94 36.48 -2.27
N GLY A 24 78.20 37.50 -1.84
CA GLY A 24 78.42 38.86 -2.33
C GLY A 24 77.90 39.88 -1.34
N CYS A 25 78.78 40.53 -0.58
CA CYS A 25 78.47 41.66 0.30
C CYS A 25 78.24 42.93 -0.50
N THR A 26 77.12 43.63 -0.31
CA THR A 26 77.06 45.11 -0.42
C THR A 26 75.82 45.61 0.32
N GLY A 27 75.97 46.53 1.20
CA GLY A 27 75.22 47.66 1.74
C GLY A 27 73.72 47.58 2.10
N PRO A 28 73.29 48.31 3.15
CA PRO A 28 71.91 48.33 3.54
C PRO A 28 71.07 49.20 2.58
N GLY A 29 70.35 48.54 1.64
CA GLY A 29 69.27 49.16 0.91
C GLY A 29 67.95 48.91 1.70
N GLU A 30 67.22 49.97 1.98
CA GLU A 30 65.84 49.90 2.48
C GLU A 30 64.99 48.92 1.59
N GLN A 31 64.70 47.79 2.14
CA GLN A 31 63.62 46.94 1.56
C GLN A 31 62.34 47.72 1.80
N ALA A 32 61.75 48.29 0.75
CA ALA A 32 60.39 48.69 0.71
C ALA A 32 59.58 47.47 1.13
N ALA A 33 58.87 47.57 2.25
CA ALA A 33 57.88 46.58 2.65
C ALA A 33 56.90 46.47 1.49
N GLY A 34 56.93 45.31 0.79
CA GLY A 34 55.95 44.99 -0.23
C GLY A 34 54.57 45.07 0.42
N THR A 35 53.80 46.01 -0.08
CA THR A 35 52.36 46.05 0.29
C THR A 35 51.78 44.69 -0.07
N VAL A 36 51.39 43.92 0.95
CA VAL A 36 50.58 42.74 0.74
C VAL A 36 49.29 43.24 0.08
N GLU A 37 49.10 42.88 -1.21
CA GLU A 37 47.86 43.20 -1.90
C GLU A 37 46.72 42.54 -1.10
N THR A 38 45.97 43.36 -0.40
CA THR A 38 44.75 42.91 0.26
C THR A 38 43.70 42.67 -0.83
N TYR A 39 43.35 41.41 -1.04
CA TYR A 39 42.31 41.03 -1.96
C TYR A 39 40.96 41.57 -1.41
N ALA A 40 40.43 42.61 -2.03
CA ALA A 40 39.13 43.15 -1.68
C ALA A 40 38.08 42.53 -2.64
N GLN A 41 37.03 42.02 -2.12
CA GLN A 41 35.91 41.55 -2.92
C GLN A 41 35.24 42.75 -3.62
N THR A 42 35.32 42.79 -4.95
CA THR A 42 34.77 43.86 -5.78
C THR A 42 33.44 43.50 -6.44
N THR A 43 33.08 42.22 -6.45
CA THR A 43 31.83 41.75 -7.00
C THR A 43 30.71 41.90 -5.97
N ALA A 44 29.63 42.60 -6.33
CA ALA A 44 28.43 42.70 -5.48
C ALA A 44 27.75 41.33 -5.34
N ILE A 45 27.53 40.87 -4.11
CA ILE A 45 26.82 39.63 -3.83
C ILE A 45 25.32 39.93 -3.78
N PRO A 46 24.48 39.28 -4.63
CA PRO A 46 23.04 39.41 -4.54
C PRO A 46 22.53 38.90 -3.18
N GLN A 47 21.58 39.60 -2.56
CA GLN A 47 21.03 39.22 -1.25
C GLN A 47 20.47 37.80 -1.22
N GLY A 48 19.89 37.33 -2.32
CA GLY A 48 19.34 35.96 -2.44
C GLY A 48 20.39 34.83 -2.46
N VAL A 49 21.69 35.18 -2.53
CA VAL A 49 22.82 34.21 -2.46
C VAL A 49 23.35 34.08 -1.03
N LEU A 50 23.09 35.09 -0.19
CA LEU A 50 23.60 35.14 1.19
C LEU A 50 22.76 34.24 2.12
N THR A 51 23.45 33.56 3.03
CA THR A 51 22.83 32.89 4.17
C THR A 51 22.90 33.84 5.38
N PRO A 52 21.76 34.28 5.94
CA PRO A 52 21.76 35.09 7.17
C PRO A 52 22.37 34.34 8.35
N ASP A 53 23.00 35.06 9.28
CA ASP A 53 23.61 34.44 10.48
C ASP A 53 22.58 33.77 11.40
N GLN A 54 21.31 34.13 11.28
CA GLN A 54 20.19 33.53 12.03
C GLN A 54 18.94 33.42 11.15
N VAL A 55 18.30 32.22 11.15
CA VAL A 55 17.06 31.95 10.43
C VAL A 55 16.09 31.23 11.37
N GLU A 56 14.91 31.80 11.56
CA GLU A 56 13.82 31.14 12.31
C GLU A 56 13.09 30.18 11.40
N THR A 57 12.90 28.93 11.86
CA THR A 57 12.21 27.87 11.11
C THR A 57 11.26 27.09 12.01
N SER A 58 10.43 26.25 11.40
CA SER A 58 9.53 25.34 12.16
C SER A 58 10.27 24.30 13.01
N ILE A 59 11.54 24.01 12.71
CA ILE A 59 12.36 23.07 13.49
C ILE A 59 13.22 23.78 14.54
N GLY A 60 13.22 25.11 14.59
CA GLY A 60 13.96 25.94 15.53
C GLY A 60 14.79 27.02 14.85
N THR A 61 15.62 27.70 15.63
CA THR A 61 16.50 28.75 15.16
C THR A 61 17.79 28.16 14.60
N LEU A 62 18.02 28.33 13.29
CA LEU A 62 19.28 27.96 12.63
C LEU A 62 20.28 29.11 12.76
N ARG A 63 21.52 28.81 13.17
CA ARG A 63 22.59 29.78 13.36
C ARG A 63 23.80 29.46 12.50
N PHE A 64 24.38 30.50 11.90
CA PHE A 64 25.50 30.40 10.98
C PHE A 64 26.58 31.41 11.36
N PHE A 65 27.78 31.18 10.92
CA PHE A 65 28.87 32.13 10.92
C PHE A 65 29.32 32.31 9.47
N ASP A 66 29.02 33.44 8.87
CA ASP A 66 29.31 33.76 7.47
C ASP A 66 28.95 32.61 6.52
N GLY A 67 27.70 32.10 6.64
CA GLY A 67 27.20 31.00 5.84
C GLY A 67 27.55 29.58 6.32
N ALA A 68 28.53 29.41 7.23
CA ALA A 68 28.87 28.11 7.81
C ALA A 68 27.94 27.79 8.99
N PRO A 69 27.24 26.62 8.99
CA PRO A 69 26.33 26.26 10.08
C PRO A 69 27.10 25.99 11.38
N LEU A 70 26.56 26.50 12.51
CA LEU A 70 27.12 26.18 13.83
C LEU A 70 26.77 24.72 14.24
N PRO A 71 27.55 24.06 15.13
CA PRO A 71 27.36 22.64 15.48
C PRO A 71 25.94 22.27 15.88
N ALA A 72 25.28 23.06 16.73
CA ALA A 72 23.89 22.79 17.14
C ALA A 72 22.89 22.90 15.96
N THR A 73 23.17 23.72 14.96
CA THR A 73 22.38 23.78 13.72
C THR A 73 22.62 22.53 12.89
N VAL A 74 23.88 22.06 12.78
CA VAL A 74 24.21 20.81 12.07
C VAL A 74 23.43 19.62 12.65
N ASP A 75 23.48 19.44 13.96
CA ASP A 75 22.74 18.34 14.65
C ASP A 75 21.23 18.44 14.37
N MET A 76 20.65 19.63 14.54
CA MET A 76 19.23 19.88 14.34
C MET A 76 18.77 19.57 12.90
N VAL A 77 19.52 20.01 11.89
CA VAL A 77 19.13 19.80 10.49
C VAL A 77 19.35 18.35 10.04
N TYR A 78 20.36 17.64 10.57
CA TYR A 78 20.53 16.22 10.30
C TYR A 78 19.46 15.37 11.00
N ASP A 79 19.10 15.65 12.23
CA ASP A 79 17.98 14.97 12.91
C ASP A 79 16.67 15.14 12.13
N ASN A 80 16.42 16.36 11.63
CA ASN A 80 15.24 16.61 10.81
C ASN A 80 15.32 15.94 9.44
N LEU A 81 16.47 15.93 8.79
CA LEU A 81 16.68 15.25 7.51
C LEU A 81 16.41 13.74 7.63
N ASP A 82 16.96 13.09 8.66
CA ASP A 82 16.76 11.66 8.89
C ASP A 82 15.30 11.34 9.21
N ARG A 83 14.61 12.22 9.97
CA ARG A 83 13.16 12.10 10.23
C ARG A 83 12.35 12.21 8.92
N MET A 84 12.63 13.21 8.07
CA MET A 84 11.93 13.35 6.78
C MET A 84 12.14 12.12 5.90
N ARG A 85 13.35 11.56 5.85
CA ARG A 85 13.66 10.30 5.13
C ARG A 85 12.89 9.12 5.70
N GLY A 86 12.82 9.00 7.02
CA GLY A 86 12.00 7.97 7.68
C GLY A 86 10.53 8.08 7.31
N VAL A 87 9.94 9.28 7.33
CA VAL A 87 8.55 9.51 6.89
C VAL A 87 8.36 9.14 5.41
N ASP A 88 9.29 9.55 4.54
CA ASP A 88 9.21 9.24 3.11
C ASP A 88 9.33 7.73 2.85
N VAL A 89 10.22 7.03 3.56
CA VAL A 89 10.31 5.55 3.51
C VAL A 89 8.99 4.92 3.96
N PHE A 90 8.37 5.38 5.07
CA PHE A 90 7.09 4.85 5.52
C PHE A 90 6.02 4.98 4.43
N LEU A 91 5.85 6.15 3.84
CA LEU A 91 4.83 6.41 2.82
C LEU A 91 5.15 5.70 1.48
N LYS A 92 6.41 5.66 1.08
CA LYS A 92 6.87 5.09 -0.20
C LYS A 92 6.89 3.57 -0.19
N CYS A 93 7.26 2.96 0.95
CA CYS A 93 7.41 1.51 1.10
C CYS A 93 6.17 0.82 1.69
N MET A 94 5.09 1.57 1.95
CA MET A 94 3.82 1.01 2.43
C MET A 94 3.29 -0.14 1.57
N PRO A 95 3.37 -0.12 0.22
CA PRO A 95 2.98 -1.28 -0.59
C PRO A 95 3.73 -2.56 -0.19
N ALA A 96 5.04 -2.48 -0.02
CA ALA A 96 5.87 -3.62 0.36
C ALA A 96 5.51 -4.15 1.77
N ALA A 97 5.41 -3.26 2.76
CA ALA A 97 5.02 -3.66 4.12
C ALA A 97 3.61 -4.25 4.16
N SER A 98 2.67 -3.70 3.39
CA SER A 98 1.30 -4.19 3.34
C SER A 98 1.22 -5.60 2.74
N VAL A 99 1.83 -5.84 1.56
CA VAL A 99 1.79 -7.17 0.94
C VAL A 99 2.61 -8.18 1.73
N ARG A 100 3.72 -7.76 2.36
CA ARG A 100 4.50 -8.65 3.25
C ARG A 100 3.63 -9.17 4.40
N GLN A 101 2.87 -8.31 5.05
CA GLN A 101 1.99 -8.73 6.15
C GLN A 101 0.81 -9.59 5.67
N LEU A 102 0.30 -9.34 4.46
CA LEU A 102 -0.71 -10.21 3.82
C LEU A 102 -0.17 -11.63 3.55
N MET A 103 1.13 -11.79 3.36
CA MET A 103 1.77 -13.10 3.22
C MET A 103 2.09 -13.72 4.58
N LEU A 104 2.61 -12.94 5.54
CA LEU A 104 2.97 -13.41 6.88
C LEU A 104 1.77 -13.98 7.64
N GLY A 105 0.62 -13.32 7.58
CA GLY A 105 -0.57 -13.79 8.30
C GLY A 105 -0.96 -15.24 7.98
N PRO A 106 -1.13 -15.64 6.70
CA PRO A 106 -1.31 -17.04 6.31
C PRO A 106 -0.17 -17.95 6.73
N GLU A 107 1.10 -17.51 6.60
CA GLU A 107 2.27 -18.30 6.99
C GLU A 107 2.27 -18.63 8.49
N GLU A 108 1.91 -17.68 9.34
CA GLU A 108 1.80 -17.87 10.81
C GLU A 108 0.71 -18.88 11.21
N LEU A 109 -0.33 -19.04 10.38
CA LEU A 109 -1.35 -20.08 10.56
C LEU A 109 -0.95 -21.44 9.96
N GLY A 110 0.26 -21.54 9.38
CA GLY A 110 0.79 -22.77 8.83
C GLY A 110 0.67 -22.89 7.29
N ALA A 111 0.15 -21.88 6.58
CA ALA A 111 0.18 -21.82 5.12
C ALA A 111 1.56 -21.31 4.65
N ASP A 112 2.61 -22.02 5.03
CA ASP A 112 4.04 -21.67 4.93
C ASP A 112 4.76 -22.34 3.75
N LYS A 113 4.02 -23.04 2.88
CA LYS A 113 4.55 -23.77 1.71
C LYS A 113 3.61 -23.65 0.53
N PHE A 114 4.15 -23.82 -0.68
CA PHE A 114 3.37 -23.71 -1.92
C PHE A 114 2.10 -24.58 -1.93
N ASN A 115 2.11 -25.78 -1.33
CA ASN A 115 0.97 -26.70 -1.30
C ASN A 115 0.06 -26.55 -0.08
N LYS A 116 0.30 -25.56 0.78
CA LYS A 116 -0.56 -25.22 1.92
C LYS A 116 -1.24 -23.88 1.68
N VAL A 117 -2.55 -23.88 1.60
CA VAL A 117 -3.33 -22.71 1.20
C VAL A 117 -4.34 -22.35 2.28
N LEU A 118 -4.32 -21.10 2.72
CA LEU A 118 -5.35 -20.57 3.62
C LEU A 118 -6.64 -20.31 2.86
N ILE A 119 -7.76 -20.81 3.42
CA ILE A 119 -9.11 -20.56 2.89
C ILE A 119 -10.05 -20.07 3.99
N MET A 120 -10.96 -19.17 3.65
CA MET A 120 -12.04 -18.72 4.55
C MET A 120 -13.29 -19.59 4.32
N ASP A 121 -13.21 -20.85 4.73
CA ASP A 121 -14.17 -21.91 4.42
C ASP A 121 -15.57 -21.72 5.03
N GLY A 122 -15.70 -20.88 6.08
CA GLY A 122 -16.96 -20.41 6.63
C GLY A 122 -17.27 -18.94 6.31
N LEU A 123 -16.67 -18.38 5.24
CA LEU A 123 -16.59 -16.97 4.91
C LEU A 123 -15.65 -16.19 5.85
N LEU A 124 -15.30 -14.97 5.43
CA LEU A 124 -14.52 -14.05 6.24
C LEU A 124 -15.43 -13.37 7.26
N ASP A 125 -15.30 -13.74 8.51
CA ASP A 125 -15.94 -13.08 9.65
C ASP A 125 -15.13 -11.86 10.15
N SER A 126 -15.58 -11.22 11.21
CA SER A 126 -14.91 -10.03 11.76
C SER A 126 -13.69 -10.32 12.64
N LYS A 127 -13.38 -11.61 12.93
CA LYS A 127 -12.29 -11.97 13.83
C LYS A 127 -10.90 -11.84 13.22
N PRO A 128 -10.66 -12.24 11.94
CA PRO A 128 -9.41 -11.94 11.25
C PRO A 128 -9.20 -10.45 11.06
N LEU A 129 -8.00 -9.96 11.38
CA LEU A 129 -7.57 -8.61 11.01
C LEU A 129 -7.17 -8.60 9.53
N PHE A 130 -8.16 -8.63 8.64
CA PHE A 130 -7.98 -8.66 7.19
C PHE A 130 -8.44 -7.34 6.57
N LEU A 131 -7.53 -6.66 5.85
CA LEU A 131 -7.78 -5.34 5.25
C LEU A 131 -9.02 -5.35 4.35
N THR A 132 -10.04 -4.63 4.74
CA THR A 132 -11.29 -4.34 3.99
C THR A 132 -11.93 -5.53 3.27
N GLY A 133 -11.82 -6.73 3.85
CA GLY A 133 -12.44 -7.93 3.30
C GLY A 133 -13.97 -7.85 3.26
N ASN A 134 -14.60 -8.69 2.43
CA ASN A 134 -16.05 -8.84 2.39
C ASN A 134 -16.50 -10.16 3.01
N THR A 135 -17.79 -10.27 3.32
CA THR A 135 -18.43 -11.45 3.89
C THR A 135 -19.22 -12.26 2.86
N SER A 136 -19.03 -11.97 1.56
CA SER A 136 -19.95 -12.40 0.49
C SER A 136 -19.31 -13.35 -0.52
N THR A 137 -18.02 -13.69 -0.35
CA THR A 137 -17.26 -14.58 -1.25
C THR A 137 -16.32 -15.47 -0.46
N LEU A 138 -16.02 -16.66 -0.97
CA LEU A 138 -14.95 -17.51 -0.46
C LEU A 138 -13.60 -16.87 -0.77
N TYR A 139 -12.76 -16.66 0.24
CA TYR A 139 -11.37 -16.22 0.05
C TYR A 139 -10.42 -17.41 0.02
N VAL A 140 -9.47 -17.37 -0.92
CA VAL A 140 -8.40 -18.35 -1.09
C VAL A 140 -7.08 -17.59 -1.26
N LEU A 141 -6.12 -17.84 -0.38
CA LEU A 141 -4.92 -17.03 -0.20
C LEU A 141 -3.65 -17.88 -0.31
N PRO A 142 -3.25 -18.35 -1.50
CA PRO A 142 -1.95 -18.97 -1.69
C PRO A 142 -0.83 -17.93 -1.65
N VAL A 143 0.30 -18.32 -1.07
CA VAL A 143 1.54 -17.53 -1.00
C VAL A 143 2.64 -18.31 -1.71
N PHE A 144 3.47 -17.63 -2.49
CA PHE A 144 4.55 -18.26 -3.25
C PHE A 144 5.91 -17.71 -2.87
N ASP A 145 6.88 -18.61 -2.73
CA ASP A 145 8.30 -18.31 -2.62
C ASP A 145 9.05 -18.90 -3.82
N LEU A 146 9.13 -18.15 -4.90
CA LEU A 146 9.78 -18.60 -6.14
C LEU A 146 11.29 -18.73 -6.00
N LYS A 147 11.89 -18.21 -4.92
CA LYS A 147 13.32 -18.39 -4.62
C LYS A 147 13.59 -19.79 -4.07
N ALA A 148 12.70 -20.27 -3.21
CA ALA A 148 12.80 -21.61 -2.62
C ALA A 148 12.29 -22.71 -3.58
N ASP A 149 11.18 -22.44 -4.29
CA ASP A 149 10.43 -23.44 -5.05
C ASP A 149 10.76 -23.44 -6.54
N GLY A 150 11.40 -22.37 -7.05
CA GLY A 150 11.64 -22.14 -8.47
C GLY A 150 10.35 -21.78 -9.23
N ALA A 151 10.34 -22.10 -10.52
CA ALA A 151 9.14 -21.93 -11.35
C ALA A 151 7.99 -22.77 -10.78
N THR A 152 6.85 -22.12 -10.48
CA THR A 152 5.74 -22.75 -9.75
C THR A 152 4.45 -22.67 -10.55
N VAL A 153 3.73 -23.79 -10.61
CA VAL A 153 2.43 -23.92 -11.26
C VAL A 153 1.33 -23.75 -10.22
N ILE A 154 0.29 -23.00 -10.59
CA ILE A 154 -0.99 -23.01 -9.91
C ILE A 154 -2.10 -23.38 -10.90
N GLU A 155 -2.80 -24.47 -10.65
CA GLU A 155 -4.00 -24.88 -11.38
C GLU A 155 -5.21 -24.23 -10.71
N VAL A 156 -5.76 -23.22 -11.37
CA VAL A 156 -6.87 -22.43 -10.85
C VAL A 156 -8.20 -23.06 -11.24
N PRO A 157 -9.10 -23.30 -10.28
CA PRO A 157 -10.44 -23.83 -10.58
C PRO A 157 -11.28 -22.86 -11.41
N LYS A 158 -12.22 -23.41 -12.17
CA LYS A 158 -13.23 -22.60 -12.89
C LYS A 158 -14.03 -21.71 -11.93
N GLY A 159 -14.33 -20.48 -12.36
CA GLY A 159 -15.19 -19.55 -11.64
C GLY A 159 -14.49 -18.78 -10.52
N MET A 160 -13.18 -18.89 -10.40
CA MET A 160 -12.39 -18.04 -9.51
C MET A 160 -12.20 -16.65 -10.11
N LEU A 161 -12.05 -15.67 -9.23
CA LEU A 161 -11.69 -14.27 -9.55
C LEU A 161 -10.52 -13.87 -8.65
N GLY A 162 -9.45 -13.34 -9.22
CA GLY A 162 -8.30 -12.93 -8.43
C GLY A 162 -7.20 -12.27 -9.24
N ALA A 163 -6.05 -12.05 -8.59
CA ALA A 163 -4.87 -11.50 -9.23
C ALA A 163 -3.58 -11.93 -8.54
N PHE A 164 -2.49 -11.92 -9.29
CA PHE A 164 -1.12 -12.03 -8.78
C PHE A 164 -0.54 -10.64 -8.57
N ASN A 165 0.01 -10.40 -7.38
CA ASN A 165 0.75 -9.19 -7.03
C ASN A 165 2.18 -9.57 -6.61
N ASP A 166 3.15 -8.73 -6.98
CA ASP A 166 4.54 -8.92 -6.60
C ASP A 166 4.84 -8.46 -5.16
N ALA A 167 6.07 -8.62 -4.69
CA ALA A 167 6.50 -8.23 -3.34
C ALA A 167 6.51 -6.70 -3.10
N TRP A 168 6.22 -5.90 -4.13
CA TRP A 168 5.98 -4.45 -4.00
C TRP A 168 4.51 -4.10 -4.20
N PHE A 169 3.61 -5.10 -4.08
CA PHE A 169 2.17 -5.01 -4.27
C PHE A 169 1.75 -4.50 -5.67
N ARG A 170 2.60 -4.64 -6.67
CA ARG A 170 2.27 -4.25 -8.06
C ARG A 170 1.47 -5.36 -8.72
N TYR A 171 0.52 -4.95 -9.54
CA TYR A 171 -0.26 -5.85 -10.37
C TYR A 171 0.61 -6.56 -11.41
N MET A 172 0.43 -7.88 -11.56
CA MET A 172 1.08 -8.69 -12.58
C MET A 172 0.08 -9.28 -13.58
N GLN A 173 -0.96 -9.98 -13.10
CA GLN A 173 -1.90 -10.70 -13.96
C GLN A 173 -3.20 -10.98 -13.20
N ASP A 174 -4.34 -10.82 -13.89
CA ASP A 174 -5.65 -11.26 -13.39
C ASP A 174 -5.86 -12.78 -13.60
N VAL A 175 -6.69 -13.34 -12.71
CA VAL A 175 -7.26 -14.68 -12.78
C VAL A 175 -8.78 -14.55 -12.89
N GLY A 176 -9.39 -15.38 -13.68
CA GLY A 176 -10.85 -15.39 -13.87
C GLY A 176 -11.32 -14.58 -15.09
N PRO A 177 -12.54 -14.00 -15.08
CA PRO A 177 -13.15 -13.38 -16.27
C PRO A 177 -12.29 -12.32 -16.96
N MET A 178 -11.49 -11.58 -16.18
CA MET A 178 -10.55 -10.57 -16.69
C MET A 178 -9.16 -11.16 -16.99
N GLY A 179 -8.88 -12.37 -16.50
CA GLY A 179 -7.64 -13.09 -16.72
C GLY A 179 -7.52 -13.74 -18.10
N GLN A 180 -6.39 -14.37 -18.35
CA GLN A 180 -6.15 -15.13 -19.59
C GLN A 180 -7.07 -16.35 -19.69
N ASP A 181 -7.46 -16.96 -18.57
CA ASP A 181 -8.37 -18.10 -18.47
C ASP A 181 -9.84 -17.75 -18.75
N LYS A 182 -10.22 -16.48 -18.83
CA LYS A 182 -11.60 -16.01 -19.10
C LYS A 182 -12.64 -16.63 -18.16
N GLY A 183 -12.25 -16.99 -16.95
CA GLY A 183 -13.10 -17.62 -15.94
C GLY A 183 -13.30 -19.13 -16.14
N ALA A 184 -12.65 -19.73 -17.12
CA ALA A 184 -12.71 -21.18 -17.35
C ALA A 184 -11.83 -21.98 -16.38
N GLY A 185 -10.95 -21.28 -15.66
CA GLY A 185 -9.85 -21.88 -14.92
C GLY A 185 -8.70 -22.26 -15.84
N GLY A 186 -7.59 -22.71 -15.25
CA GLY A 186 -6.41 -23.11 -16.03
C GLY A 186 -5.13 -23.09 -15.23
N SER A 187 -4.05 -23.47 -15.88
CA SER A 187 -2.74 -23.60 -15.25
C SER A 187 -1.90 -22.35 -15.52
N TYR A 188 -1.61 -21.60 -14.48
CA TYR A 188 -0.68 -20.47 -14.51
C TYR A 188 0.71 -20.94 -14.10
N LEU A 189 1.73 -20.47 -14.80
CA LEU A 189 3.14 -20.74 -14.50
C LEU A 189 3.81 -19.43 -14.05
N LEU A 190 4.11 -19.36 -12.76
CA LEU A 190 4.85 -18.27 -12.15
C LEU A 190 6.35 -18.51 -12.33
N LEU A 191 7.04 -17.59 -12.98
CA LEU A 191 8.49 -17.66 -13.20
C LEU A 191 9.21 -16.66 -12.29
N PRO A 192 10.26 -17.09 -11.55
CA PRO A 192 11.09 -16.18 -10.78
C PRO A 192 11.85 -15.18 -11.67
N PRO A 193 12.39 -14.09 -11.10
CA PRO A 193 13.08 -13.02 -11.85
C PRO A 193 14.27 -13.52 -12.69
N ASP A 194 14.96 -14.55 -12.21
CA ASP A 194 16.20 -15.10 -12.77
C ASP A 194 15.96 -16.43 -13.54
N TYR A 195 14.72 -16.71 -13.93
CA TYR A 195 14.39 -17.95 -14.64
C TYR A 195 14.96 -17.97 -16.07
N GLU A 196 15.85 -18.91 -16.35
CA GLU A 196 16.47 -19.16 -17.65
C GLU A 196 16.07 -20.52 -18.26
N GLY A 197 15.21 -21.29 -17.57
CA GLY A 197 14.78 -22.62 -18.02
C GLY A 197 13.79 -22.60 -19.18
N ASP A 198 13.53 -23.79 -19.74
CA ASP A 198 12.53 -23.98 -20.78
C ASP A 198 11.12 -23.72 -20.22
N ILE A 199 10.27 -23.08 -21.03
CA ILE A 199 8.86 -22.83 -20.71
C ILE A 199 8.03 -23.84 -21.50
N PRO A 200 7.40 -24.82 -20.83
CA PRO A 200 6.53 -25.80 -21.50
C PRO A 200 5.28 -25.10 -22.04
N GLU A 201 4.71 -25.68 -23.10
CA GLU A 201 3.41 -25.26 -23.64
C GLU A 201 2.26 -25.63 -22.68
N GLY A 202 1.13 -24.92 -22.79
CA GLY A 202 -0.10 -25.20 -22.06
C GLY A 202 -0.28 -24.41 -20.78
N TYR A 203 0.61 -23.47 -20.49
CA TYR A 203 0.51 -22.60 -19.30
C TYR A 203 0.24 -21.14 -19.68
N PHE A 204 -0.51 -20.46 -18.85
CA PHE A 204 -0.55 -19.00 -18.81
C PHE A 204 0.67 -18.51 -18.03
N VAL A 205 1.65 -17.94 -18.73
CA VAL A 205 2.94 -17.58 -18.13
C VAL A 205 2.88 -16.22 -17.46
N VAL A 206 3.29 -16.16 -16.19
CA VAL A 206 3.42 -14.93 -15.40
C VAL A 206 4.88 -14.78 -14.97
N ARG A 207 5.59 -13.81 -15.53
CA ARG A 207 6.96 -13.48 -15.13
C ARG A 207 6.93 -12.52 -13.95
N SER A 208 7.40 -12.98 -12.79
CA SER A 208 7.48 -12.13 -11.60
C SER A 208 8.78 -11.33 -11.60
N PRO A 209 8.74 -10.04 -11.28
CA PRO A 209 9.95 -9.24 -11.01
C PRO A 209 10.51 -9.48 -9.60
N THR A 210 9.84 -10.30 -8.78
CA THR A 210 10.18 -10.60 -7.39
C THR A 210 10.07 -12.09 -7.12
N TYR A 211 10.76 -12.57 -6.06
CA TYR A 211 10.68 -13.97 -5.65
C TYR A 211 9.39 -14.27 -4.88
N ARG A 212 8.96 -13.36 -4.01
CA ARG A 212 7.69 -13.51 -3.30
C ARG A 212 6.55 -13.01 -4.18
N VAL A 213 5.49 -13.82 -4.28
CA VAL A 213 4.26 -13.49 -4.99
C VAL A 213 3.08 -13.75 -4.09
N TRP A 214 2.24 -12.76 -3.97
CA TRP A 214 0.97 -12.88 -3.26
C TRP A 214 -0.17 -13.05 -4.25
N THR A 215 -1.09 -13.95 -3.93
CA THR A 215 -2.26 -14.19 -4.75
C THR A 215 -3.50 -14.10 -3.89
N PHE A 216 -4.44 -13.33 -4.38
CA PHE A 216 -5.75 -13.15 -3.80
C PHE A 216 -6.79 -13.71 -4.75
N MET A 217 -7.50 -14.77 -4.32
CA MET A 217 -8.58 -15.35 -5.11
C MET A 217 -9.89 -15.37 -4.33
N ARG A 218 -10.99 -15.22 -5.06
CA ARG A 218 -12.36 -15.29 -4.55
C ARG A 218 -13.18 -16.29 -5.34
N GLY A 219 -13.94 -17.13 -4.64
CA GLY A 219 -14.95 -18.03 -5.22
C GLY A 219 -16.37 -17.50 -5.00
N SER A 220 -17.22 -17.62 -6.01
CA SER A 220 -18.66 -17.30 -5.87
C SER A 220 -19.34 -18.31 -4.96
N ILE A 221 -20.19 -17.82 -4.07
CA ILE A 221 -21.02 -18.64 -3.17
C ILE A 221 -22.48 -18.75 -3.64
N ALA A 222 -22.76 -18.44 -4.90
CA ALA A 222 -24.14 -18.49 -5.45
C ALA A 222 -24.81 -19.89 -5.30
N ASN A 223 -24.00 -20.96 -5.24
CA ASN A 223 -24.45 -22.33 -4.98
C ASN A 223 -24.16 -22.81 -3.54
N GLY A 224 -23.95 -21.87 -2.62
CA GLY A 224 -23.57 -22.13 -1.24
C GLY A 224 -22.06 -22.20 -1.01
N ILE A 225 -21.64 -21.93 0.24
CA ILE A 225 -20.25 -21.92 0.65
C ILE A 225 -19.60 -23.31 0.53
N GLU A 226 -20.32 -24.37 0.87
CA GLU A 226 -19.83 -25.75 0.78
C GLU A 226 -19.44 -26.13 -0.65
N ALA A 227 -20.26 -25.73 -1.65
CA ALA A 227 -19.98 -25.98 -3.06
C ALA A 227 -18.75 -25.19 -3.54
N ALA A 228 -18.58 -23.96 -3.07
CA ALA A 228 -17.42 -23.13 -3.38
C ALA A 228 -16.14 -23.72 -2.76
N VAL A 229 -16.18 -24.12 -1.51
CA VAL A 229 -15.05 -24.79 -0.81
C VAL A 229 -14.68 -26.08 -1.53
N LYS A 230 -15.68 -26.92 -1.86
CA LYS A 230 -15.45 -28.18 -2.59
C LYS A 230 -14.81 -27.94 -3.94
N ASN A 231 -15.25 -26.94 -4.71
CA ASN A 231 -14.63 -26.59 -5.98
C ASN A 231 -13.14 -26.29 -5.83
N VAL A 232 -12.77 -25.54 -4.78
CA VAL A 232 -11.37 -25.20 -4.50
C VAL A 232 -10.59 -26.43 -4.05
N THR A 233 -11.07 -27.17 -3.06
CA THR A 233 -10.32 -28.29 -2.48
C THR A 233 -10.13 -29.45 -3.47
N ASP A 234 -11.07 -29.66 -4.37
CA ASP A 234 -11.00 -30.70 -5.38
C ASP A 234 -10.08 -30.32 -6.57
N ASN A 235 -10.01 -29.03 -6.94
CA ASN A 235 -9.44 -28.62 -8.22
C ASN A 235 -8.23 -27.67 -8.11
N LEU A 236 -8.01 -26.97 -6.99
CA LEU A 236 -6.82 -26.13 -6.82
C LEU A 236 -5.60 -27.03 -6.59
N ARG A 237 -4.54 -26.82 -7.36
CA ARG A 237 -3.24 -27.47 -7.18
C ARG A 237 -2.14 -26.42 -7.26
N VAL A 238 -1.16 -26.52 -6.42
CA VAL A 238 0.07 -25.70 -6.47
C VAL A 238 1.26 -26.62 -6.33
N TYR A 239 2.23 -26.48 -7.23
CA TYR A 239 3.45 -27.29 -7.20
C TYR A 239 4.59 -26.64 -8.00
N PRO A 240 5.86 -26.87 -7.63
CA PRO A 240 7.00 -26.52 -8.45
C PRO A 240 6.93 -27.21 -9.84
N LEU A 241 7.26 -26.50 -10.91
CA LEU A 241 7.26 -27.07 -12.27
C LEU A 241 8.06 -28.36 -12.36
N ALA A 242 9.14 -28.46 -11.60
CA ALA A 242 9.96 -29.67 -11.51
C ALA A 242 9.22 -30.90 -10.96
N GLN A 243 8.09 -30.71 -10.28
CA GLN A 243 7.27 -31.77 -9.67
C GLN A 243 5.97 -32.05 -10.46
N ARG A 244 5.84 -31.50 -11.67
CA ARG A 244 4.60 -31.57 -12.47
C ARG A 244 4.13 -33.00 -12.75
N ASP A 245 5.05 -33.97 -12.87
CA ASP A 245 4.72 -35.37 -13.18
C ASP A 245 4.22 -36.14 -11.95
N ASN A 246 4.45 -35.62 -10.75
CA ASN A 246 3.96 -36.17 -9.48
C ASN A 246 3.77 -35.06 -8.46
N PRO A 247 2.77 -34.18 -8.64
CA PRO A 247 2.53 -33.07 -7.73
C PRO A 247 2.13 -33.55 -6.33
N PRO A 248 2.62 -32.90 -5.27
CA PRO A 248 2.28 -33.27 -3.89
C PRO A 248 0.80 -32.97 -3.61
N ALA A 249 0.26 -33.65 -2.59
CA ALA A 249 -1.09 -33.38 -2.11
C ALA A 249 -1.19 -31.94 -1.55
N MET A 250 -2.36 -31.33 -1.76
CA MET A 250 -2.70 -30.03 -1.19
C MET A 250 -3.16 -30.17 0.26
N GLU A 251 -2.82 -29.18 1.07
CA GLU A 251 -3.34 -28.97 2.42
C GLU A 251 -4.08 -27.62 2.46
N PHE A 252 -5.32 -27.64 2.90
CA PHE A 252 -6.14 -26.42 3.05
C PHE A 252 -6.32 -26.10 4.52
N ILE A 253 -5.94 -24.88 4.91
CA ILE A 253 -5.96 -24.40 6.28
C ILE A 253 -7.14 -23.45 6.43
N SER A 254 -8.00 -23.71 7.42
CA SER A 254 -9.12 -22.82 7.71
C SER A 254 -8.64 -21.54 8.38
N GLY A 255 -9.02 -20.40 7.79
CA GLY A 255 -8.81 -19.07 8.35
C GLY A 255 -10.06 -18.48 9.02
N THR A 256 -11.22 -19.09 8.81
CA THR A 256 -12.47 -18.61 9.41
C THR A 256 -12.43 -18.74 10.93
N GLY A 257 -12.83 -17.68 11.64
CA GLY A 257 -12.84 -17.66 13.10
C GLY A 257 -11.46 -17.61 13.76
N THR A 258 -10.38 -17.41 12.99
CA THR A 258 -9.00 -17.31 13.51
C THR A 258 -8.61 -15.88 13.85
N SER A 259 -7.50 -15.70 14.60
CA SER A 259 -6.93 -14.38 14.91
C SER A 259 -5.86 -13.98 13.88
N LEU A 260 -6.08 -14.27 12.60
CA LEU A 260 -5.20 -13.87 11.50
C LEU A 260 -4.91 -12.38 11.54
N ASN A 261 -3.66 -11.96 11.37
CA ASN A 261 -3.28 -10.57 11.18
C ASN A 261 -2.61 -10.36 9.82
N THR A 262 -3.21 -9.54 8.96
CA THR A 262 -2.66 -9.16 7.66
C THR A 262 -2.35 -7.67 7.56
N ILE A 263 -2.26 -6.98 8.70
CA ILE A 263 -2.12 -5.52 8.77
C ILE A 263 -0.69 -5.17 9.16
N HIS A 264 -0.01 -4.39 8.32
CA HIS A 264 1.35 -3.92 8.62
C HIS A 264 1.41 -3.10 9.91
N ASP A 265 2.53 -3.17 10.60
CA ASP A 265 2.80 -2.40 11.80
C ASP A 265 2.83 -0.89 11.52
N ASN A 266 2.47 -0.11 12.54
CA ASN A 266 2.52 1.36 12.53
C ASN A 266 3.48 1.86 13.63
N ASP A 267 4.51 1.07 13.92
CA ASP A 267 5.62 1.37 14.81
C ASP A 267 6.95 1.06 14.13
N PHE A 268 8.03 0.96 14.90
CA PHE A 268 9.37 0.72 14.35
C PHE A 268 9.48 -0.60 13.55
N HIS A 269 8.68 -1.63 13.85
CA HIS A 269 8.67 -2.91 13.12
C HIS A 269 8.33 -2.75 11.65
N PHE A 270 7.63 -1.66 11.28
CA PHE A 270 7.41 -1.32 9.87
C PHE A 270 8.71 -1.30 9.05
N TYR A 271 9.78 -0.70 9.59
CA TYR A 271 11.08 -0.65 8.89
C TYR A 271 11.78 -1.99 8.86
N GLU A 272 11.59 -2.83 9.88
CA GLU A 272 12.09 -4.20 9.91
C GLU A 272 11.42 -5.04 8.81
N HIS A 273 10.10 -4.94 8.63
CA HIS A 273 9.39 -5.61 7.53
C HIS A 273 9.82 -5.11 6.15
N VAL A 274 10.04 -3.80 5.99
CA VAL A 274 10.60 -3.26 4.74
C VAL A 274 12.01 -3.79 4.50
N ASN A 275 12.85 -3.88 5.55
CA ASN A 275 14.18 -4.48 5.44
C ASN A 275 14.10 -5.93 4.99
N ASP A 276 13.20 -6.74 5.55
CA ASP A 276 13.03 -8.15 5.15
C ASP A 276 12.76 -8.26 3.66
N VAL A 277 11.83 -7.47 3.12
CA VAL A 277 11.54 -7.43 1.68
C VAL A 277 12.80 -7.08 0.88
N ILE A 278 13.57 -6.08 1.32
CA ILE A 278 14.81 -5.68 0.63
C ILE A 278 15.88 -6.79 0.69
N GLN A 279 15.95 -7.56 1.79
CA GLN A 279 16.89 -8.67 1.90
C GLN A 279 16.48 -9.88 1.04
N GLU A 280 15.19 -10.14 0.90
CA GLU A 280 14.67 -11.28 0.14
C GLU A 280 14.73 -11.05 -1.37
N GLU A 281 14.36 -9.87 -1.85
CA GLU A 281 14.02 -9.58 -3.25
C GLU A 281 15.21 -9.06 -4.10
N PRO A 282 15.15 -9.16 -5.44
CA PRO A 282 16.18 -8.61 -6.31
C PRO A 282 16.35 -7.10 -6.16
N LEU A 283 17.58 -6.60 -6.34
CA LEU A 283 17.87 -5.16 -6.30
C LEU A 283 17.08 -4.36 -7.34
N GLU A 284 16.82 -4.97 -8.48
CA GLU A 284 16.13 -4.38 -9.64
C GLU A 284 14.63 -4.19 -9.39
N MET A 285 14.09 -4.77 -8.30
CA MET A 285 12.70 -4.59 -7.90
C MET A 285 12.32 -3.11 -7.74
N ILE A 286 13.25 -2.29 -7.27
CA ILE A 286 13.09 -0.85 -7.07
C ILE A 286 14.24 -0.05 -7.70
N ASP A 287 13.97 1.20 -8.04
CA ASP A 287 14.95 2.10 -8.64
C ASP A 287 16.09 2.50 -7.68
N ALA A 288 17.19 3.03 -8.26
CA ALA A 288 18.38 3.39 -7.49
C ALA A 288 18.13 4.53 -6.48
N GLU A 289 17.20 5.46 -6.78
CA GLU A 289 16.86 6.57 -5.88
C GLU A 289 16.11 6.05 -4.65
N THR A 290 15.17 5.13 -4.84
CA THR A 290 14.49 4.45 -3.74
C THR A 290 15.45 3.65 -2.88
N ARG A 291 16.40 2.92 -3.49
CA ARG A 291 17.47 2.22 -2.75
C ARG A 291 18.34 3.20 -1.96
N GLY A 292 18.69 4.36 -2.54
CA GLY A 292 19.44 5.41 -1.86
C GLY A 292 18.70 6.01 -0.67
N LEU A 293 17.40 6.21 -0.79
CA LEU A 293 16.53 6.65 0.30
C LEU A 293 16.53 5.63 1.45
N LEU A 294 16.34 4.34 1.15
CA LEU A 294 16.39 3.26 2.13
C LEU A 294 17.76 3.16 2.81
N ALA A 295 18.83 3.19 2.02
CA ALA A 295 20.20 3.17 2.54
C ALA A 295 20.50 4.33 3.48
N SER A 296 19.90 5.52 3.24
CA SER A 296 20.08 6.69 4.10
C SER A 296 19.53 6.55 5.52
N ILE A 297 18.65 5.57 5.76
CA ILE A 297 18.16 5.22 7.09
C ILE A 297 18.71 3.88 7.60
N GLY A 298 19.64 3.27 6.87
CA GLY A 298 20.33 2.04 7.24
C GLY A 298 19.77 0.75 6.64
N ILE A 299 18.74 0.80 5.76
CA ILE A 299 18.21 -0.38 5.07
C ILE A 299 18.93 -0.57 3.74
N GLU A 300 19.77 -1.61 3.67
CA GLU A 300 20.59 -1.88 2.49
C GLU A 300 20.75 -3.40 2.28
N LYS A 301 20.52 -3.87 1.06
CA LYS A 301 20.62 -5.31 0.75
C LYS A 301 21.98 -5.89 1.08
N GLY A 302 21.99 -7.02 1.79
CA GLY A 302 23.21 -7.70 2.24
C GLY A 302 23.83 -7.12 3.50
N LYS A 303 23.19 -6.14 4.16
CA LYS A 303 23.60 -5.58 5.45
C LYS A 303 22.52 -5.80 6.51
N ALA A 304 22.95 -5.99 7.76
CA ALA A 304 22.01 -6.01 8.88
C ALA A 304 21.43 -4.62 9.12
N PHE A 305 20.13 -4.54 9.41
CA PHE A 305 19.47 -3.31 9.81
C PHE A 305 19.59 -3.13 11.32
N GLU A 306 20.64 -2.44 11.75
CA GLU A 306 20.98 -2.23 13.15
C GLU A 306 21.17 -0.73 13.44
N PRO A 307 20.10 0.10 13.36
CA PRO A 307 20.21 1.52 13.64
C PRO A 307 20.63 1.78 15.08
N ASP A 308 21.52 2.75 15.26
CA ASP A 308 21.91 3.20 16.59
C ASP A 308 20.74 3.80 17.39
N GLU A 309 20.96 4.10 18.67
CA GLU A 309 19.90 4.64 19.55
C GLU A 309 19.32 5.97 19.03
N ARG A 310 20.18 6.84 18.44
CA ARG A 310 19.74 8.10 17.84
C ARG A 310 18.80 7.83 16.66
N MET A 311 19.22 7.00 15.71
CA MET A 311 18.43 6.68 14.51
C MET A 311 17.15 5.94 14.86
N ARG A 312 17.19 4.98 15.80
CA ARG A 312 15.99 4.26 16.26
C ARG A 312 14.95 5.22 16.83
N ARG A 313 15.35 6.19 17.65
CA ARG A 313 14.46 7.23 18.18
C ARG A 313 13.85 8.07 17.06
N ILE A 314 14.68 8.52 16.11
CA ILE A 314 14.22 9.31 14.95
C ILE A 314 13.24 8.54 14.08
N LEU A 315 13.50 7.26 13.80
CA LEU A 315 12.61 6.42 13.00
C LEU A 315 11.31 6.09 13.72
N THR A 316 11.34 5.93 15.06
CA THR A 316 10.11 5.78 15.87
C THR A 316 9.22 7.03 15.78
N ASP A 317 9.80 8.22 15.83
CA ASP A 317 9.08 9.48 15.61
C ASP A 317 8.57 9.60 14.16
N ALA A 318 9.41 9.23 13.20
CA ALA A 318 9.07 9.27 11.78
C ALA A 318 7.89 8.36 11.40
N VAL A 319 7.82 7.14 11.96
CA VAL A 319 6.69 6.24 11.68
C VAL A 319 5.38 6.78 12.28
N ALA A 320 5.43 7.43 13.45
CA ALA A 320 4.25 8.05 14.04
C ALA A 320 3.71 9.20 13.14
N ILE A 321 4.61 10.05 12.62
CA ILE A 321 4.26 11.12 11.68
C ILE A 321 3.76 10.53 10.35
N GLY A 322 4.45 9.51 9.81
CA GLY A 322 4.07 8.83 8.58
C GLY A 322 2.69 8.19 8.66
N ASN A 323 2.39 7.50 9.76
CA ASN A 323 1.07 6.93 10.03
C ASN A 323 -0.02 7.99 10.13
N ALA A 324 0.23 9.09 10.86
CA ALA A 324 -0.71 10.22 10.93
C ALA A 324 -0.95 10.83 9.54
N THR A 325 0.10 10.94 8.72
CA THR A 325 0.00 11.43 7.33
C THR A 325 -0.83 10.50 6.46
N ALA A 326 -0.58 9.19 6.51
CA ALA A 326 -1.37 8.19 5.76
C ALA A 326 -2.85 8.22 6.15
N ARG A 327 -3.16 8.32 7.45
CA ARG A 327 -4.53 8.48 7.94
C ARG A 327 -5.16 9.77 7.44
N SER A 328 -4.42 10.88 7.43
CA SER A 328 -4.92 12.15 6.90
C SER A 328 -5.25 12.05 5.40
N ILE A 329 -4.41 11.39 4.62
CA ILE A 329 -4.64 11.16 3.18
C ILE A 329 -5.90 10.31 2.96
N VAL A 330 -6.14 9.28 3.77
CA VAL A 330 -7.28 8.38 3.63
C VAL A 330 -8.58 9.02 4.11
N TRP A 331 -8.60 9.62 5.31
CA TRP A 331 -9.83 10.16 5.92
C TRP A 331 -10.22 11.53 5.41
N TYR A 332 -9.22 12.34 5.01
CA TYR A 332 -9.40 13.72 4.56
C TYR A 332 -8.53 14.03 3.32
N PRO A 333 -8.76 13.34 2.20
CA PRO A 333 -7.95 13.55 0.99
C PRO A 333 -8.10 14.99 0.47
N ARG A 334 -7.01 15.52 -0.06
CA ARG A 334 -6.99 16.87 -0.66
C ARG A 334 -7.50 16.78 -2.11
N VAL A 335 -8.81 16.92 -2.29
CA VAL A 335 -9.48 16.67 -3.59
C VAL A 335 -9.44 17.85 -4.55
N SER A 336 -9.15 19.09 -4.10
CA SER A 336 -9.14 20.28 -4.96
C SER A 336 -8.02 21.25 -4.61
N GLY A 337 -7.54 22.00 -5.61
CA GLY A 337 -6.54 23.06 -5.43
C GLY A 337 -5.20 22.59 -4.87
N SER A 338 -4.95 21.32 -4.92
CA SER A 338 -3.82 20.66 -4.25
C SER A 338 -2.69 20.34 -5.20
N VAL A 339 -1.51 20.31 -4.63
CA VAL A 339 -0.29 19.76 -5.22
C VAL A 339 -0.41 18.24 -5.42
N ALA A 340 -1.13 17.53 -4.53
CA ALA A 340 -1.41 16.11 -4.64
C ALA A 340 -2.74 15.90 -5.37
N ASN A 341 -2.68 15.42 -6.59
CA ASN A 341 -3.84 15.28 -7.48
C ASN A 341 -4.75 14.11 -7.02
N MET A 342 -5.67 14.39 -6.10
CA MET A 342 -6.69 13.46 -5.60
C MET A 342 -8.09 13.75 -6.17
N GLU A 343 -8.20 14.57 -7.21
CA GLU A 343 -9.47 15.02 -7.80
C GLU A 343 -10.36 13.87 -8.26
N GLY A 344 -9.79 12.79 -8.78
CA GLY A 344 -10.52 11.62 -9.26
C GLY A 344 -10.95 10.61 -8.17
N ILE A 345 -10.89 10.99 -6.87
CA ILE A 345 -11.27 10.08 -5.77
C ILE A 345 -12.76 10.15 -5.41
N GLU A 346 -13.43 11.27 -5.72
CA GLU A 346 -14.84 11.47 -5.36
C GLU A 346 -15.76 10.58 -6.20
N VAL A 347 -16.68 9.84 -5.55
CA VAL A 347 -17.74 9.11 -6.27
C VAL A 347 -18.70 10.10 -6.95
N TYR A 348 -18.98 11.24 -6.30
CA TYR A 348 -19.90 12.30 -6.75
C TYR A 348 -19.19 13.65 -6.79
N PRO A 349 -18.38 13.94 -7.84
CA PRO A 349 -17.58 15.15 -7.91
C PRO A 349 -18.41 16.43 -7.79
N GLY A 350 -17.96 17.37 -6.96
CA GLY A 350 -18.61 18.65 -6.76
C GLY A 350 -19.89 18.61 -5.90
N ALA A 351 -20.28 17.46 -5.37
CA ALA A 351 -21.48 17.30 -4.54
C ALA A 351 -21.21 17.46 -3.03
N ASN A 352 -19.99 17.81 -2.64
CA ASN A 352 -19.54 17.82 -1.25
C ASN A 352 -19.83 16.49 -0.51
N SER A 353 -19.80 15.37 -1.25
CA SER A 353 -20.09 14.04 -0.74
C SER A 353 -18.95 13.53 0.14
N ALA A 354 -19.28 12.66 1.12
CA ALA A 354 -18.30 11.87 1.86
C ALA A 354 -17.96 10.54 1.16
N TRP A 355 -18.69 10.17 0.10
CA TRP A 355 -18.47 8.95 -0.63
C TRP A 355 -17.26 9.05 -1.57
N MET A 356 -16.26 8.20 -1.35
CA MET A 356 -15.01 8.16 -2.10
C MET A 356 -14.77 6.80 -2.74
N MET A 357 -13.97 6.77 -3.81
CA MET A 357 -13.51 5.53 -4.44
C MET A 357 -12.23 5.02 -3.77
N ALA A 358 -11.90 3.75 -4.01
CA ALA A 358 -10.63 3.17 -3.53
C ALA A 358 -9.43 3.59 -4.41
N TRP A 359 -9.65 3.85 -5.70
CA TRP A 359 -8.61 4.26 -6.64
C TRP A 359 -8.92 5.62 -7.26
N VAL A 360 -7.95 6.53 -7.20
CA VAL A 360 -8.04 7.81 -7.94
C VAL A 360 -8.09 7.50 -9.43
N ASP A 361 -9.09 8.02 -10.11
CA ASP A 361 -9.36 7.80 -11.54
C ASP A 361 -9.43 6.31 -11.95
N LYS A 362 -9.71 5.40 -11.00
CA LYS A 362 -9.71 3.94 -11.20
C LYS A 362 -8.38 3.40 -11.73
N ASN A 363 -7.28 4.08 -11.42
CA ASN A 363 -5.95 3.80 -11.93
C ASN A 363 -5.14 2.94 -10.94
N VAL A 364 -4.98 1.65 -11.25
CA VAL A 364 -4.24 0.68 -10.42
C VAL A 364 -2.72 0.86 -10.47
N PHE A 365 -2.21 1.66 -11.38
CA PHE A 365 -0.78 1.97 -11.47
C PHE A 365 -0.42 3.21 -10.67
N PHE A 366 -1.41 3.90 -10.08
CA PHE A 366 -1.24 5.12 -9.30
C PHE A 366 -0.45 6.20 -10.05
N SER A 367 -0.59 6.27 -11.36
CA SER A 367 0.03 7.30 -12.18
C SER A 367 -0.86 8.55 -12.26
N GLY A 368 -0.26 9.70 -12.50
CA GLY A 368 -0.99 10.92 -12.85
C GLY A 368 -1.76 10.75 -14.17
N LYS A 369 -2.66 11.68 -14.47
CA LYS A 369 -3.55 11.63 -15.65
C LYS A 369 -2.81 11.50 -16.98
N ASP A 370 -1.59 12.03 -17.07
CA ASP A 370 -0.72 11.94 -18.26
C ASP A 370 0.20 10.72 -18.27
N GLY A 371 0.20 9.92 -17.19
CA GLY A 371 1.07 8.76 -17.03
C GLY A 371 2.55 9.07 -16.75
N HIS A 372 2.93 10.36 -16.65
CA HIS A 372 4.32 10.76 -16.50
C HIS A 372 4.79 10.82 -15.05
N THR A 373 3.86 10.86 -14.10
CA THR A 373 4.15 11.01 -12.68
C THR A 373 3.51 9.90 -11.87
N MET A 374 4.09 9.59 -10.70
CA MET A 374 3.44 8.78 -9.68
C MET A 374 2.56 9.70 -8.80
N ASN A 375 1.29 9.35 -8.62
CA ASN A 375 0.43 9.97 -7.62
C ASN A 375 0.70 9.31 -6.26
N ALA A 376 1.60 9.92 -5.49
CA ALA A 376 2.06 9.37 -4.22
C ALA A 376 0.94 9.25 -3.18
N ASP A 377 0.04 10.25 -3.10
CA ASP A 377 -1.08 10.23 -2.16
C ASP A 377 -2.11 9.14 -2.54
N ALA A 378 -2.40 8.97 -3.83
CA ALA A 378 -3.28 7.89 -4.30
C ALA A 378 -2.74 6.50 -3.95
N ARG A 379 -1.42 6.30 -4.08
CA ARG A 379 -0.76 5.04 -3.71
C ARG A 379 -0.85 4.77 -2.21
N VAL A 380 -0.61 5.78 -1.37
CA VAL A 380 -0.77 5.67 0.09
C VAL A 380 -2.24 5.40 0.44
N MET A 381 -3.17 6.16 -0.14
CA MET A 381 -4.60 5.99 0.08
C MET A 381 -5.08 4.57 -0.19
N PHE A 382 -4.54 3.92 -1.22
CA PHE A 382 -4.90 2.54 -1.50
C PHE A 382 -4.24 1.56 -0.52
N HIS A 383 -2.90 1.55 -0.44
CA HIS A 383 -2.17 0.51 0.28
C HIS A 383 -2.28 0.58 1.81
N TYR A 384 -2.74 1.71 2.34
CA TYR A 384 -2.97 1.81 3.79
C TYR A 384 -4.20 1.01 4.26
N PRO A 385 -5.41 1.13 3.61
CA PRO A 385 -6.62 0.42 4.06
C PRO A 385 -7.00 -0.79 3.22
N TYR A 386 -6.54 -0.92 1.97
CA TYR A 386 -7.12 -1.88 1.03
C TYR A 386 -6.19 -3.04 0.68
N THR A 387 -6.80 -4.04 0.05
CA THR A 387 -6.14 -5.29 -0.34
C THR A 387 -6.39 -5.60 -1.82
N ALA A 388 -5.43 -6.24 -2.49
CA ALA A 388 -5.42 -6.65 -3.89
C ALA A 388 -5.45 -5.51 -4.94
N VAL A 389 -4.32 -5.31 -5.60
CA VAL A 389 -4.20 -4.39 -6.74
C VAL A 389 -4.53 -5.14 -8.03
N THR A 390 -5.67 -4.80 -8.65
CA THR A 390 -6.10 -5.42 -9.90
C THR A 390 -7.03 -4.51 -10.71
N PRO A 391 -6.85 -4.42 -12.05
CA PRO A 391 -7.81 -3.77 -12.94
C PRO A 391 -9.23 -4.31 -12.80
N ALA A 392 -9.39 -5.61 -12.53
CA ALA A 392 -10.69 -6.26 -12.35
C ALA A 392 -11.52 -5.68 -11.18
N MET A 393 -10.89 -5.05 -10.19
CA MET A 393 -11.56 -4.40 -9.07
C MET A 393 -11.64 -2.88 -9.22
N ALA A 394 -10.77 -2.28 -10.00
CA ALA A 394 -10.72 -0.83 -10.20
C ALA A 394 -11.62 -0.36 -11.35
N VAL A 395 -11.66 -1.10 -12.44
CA VAL A 395 -12.45 -0.75 -13.62
C VAL A 395 -13.89 -1.21 -13.43
N THR A 396 -14.84 -0.28 -13.53
CA THR A 396 -16.28 -0.61 -13.48
C THR A 396 -16.72 -1.20 -14.80
N ILE A 397 -17.25 -2.42 -14.76
CA ILE A 397 -17.81 -3.11 -15.93
C ILE A 397 -19.31 -3.24 -15.70
N PRO A 398 -20.17 -2.71 -16.60
CA PRO A 398 -21.62 -2.83 -16.44
C PRO A 398 -22.06 -4.30 -16.29
N GLY A 399 -22.78 -4.60 -15.22
CA GLY A 399 -23.31 -5.95 -14.95
C GLY A 399 -22.26 -7.00 -14.54
N ALA A 400 -21.01 -6.61 -14.26
CA ALA A 400 -19.96 -7.55 -13.86
C ALA A 400 -19.01 -6.97 -12.80
N GLY A 401 -18.39 -7.85 -12.00
CA GLY A 401 -17.45 -7.44 -10.95
C GLY A 401 -18.12 -6.68 -9.81
N SER A 402 -17.40 -5.75 -9.22
CA SER A 402 -17.92 -4.89 -8.14
C SER A 402 -17.34 -3.48 -8.22
N ASP A 403 -18.13 -2.51 -7.79
CA ASP A 403 -17.70 -1.12 -7.60
C ASP A 403 -18.02 -0.64 -6.19
N TYR A 404 -17.34 0.41 -5.72
CA TYR A 404 -17.29 0.77 -4.31
C TYR A 404 -17.55 2.26 -4.09
N GLY A 405 -18.29 2.57 -3.03
CA GLY A 405 -18.28 3.88 -2.39
C GLY A 405 -17.89 3.70 -0.92
N LEU A 406 -16.89 4.45 -0.45
CA LEU A 406 -16.42 4.38 0.93
C LEU A 406 -16.69 5.72 1.61
N ALA A 407 -17.24 5.69 2.83
CA ALA A 407 -17.38 6.87 3.67
C ALA A 407 -16.58 6.69 4.97
N TYR A 408 -15.60 7.56 5.16
CA TYR A 408 -14.73 7.59 6.34
C TYR A 408 -15.20 8.60 7.38
N VAL A 409 -16.08 9.50 6.98
CA VAL A 409 -16.64 10.60 7.78
C VAL A 409 -18.13 10.74 7.49
N ASP A 410 -18.86 11.38 8.39
CA ASP A 410 -20.28 11.67 8.22
C ASP A 410 -20.54 12.83 7.22
N ALA A 411 -21.80 13.22 7.06
CA ALA A 411 -22.21 14.30 6.18
C ALA A 411 -21.58 15.66 6.55
N GLU A 412 -21.30 15.89 7.81
CA GLU A 412 -20.65 17.09 8.36
C GLU A 412 -19.11 16.99 8.36
N LYS A 413 -18.55 15.90 7.80
CA LYS A 413 -17.11 15.60 7.74
C LYS A 413 -16.48 15.32 9.12
N ASN A 414 -17.25 14.86 10.11
CA ASN A 414 -16.73 14.36 11.36
C ASN A 414 -16.44 12.86 11.29
N PRO A 415 -15.42 12.34 11.99
CA PRO A 415 -15.23 10.91 12.15
C PRO A 415 -16.47 10.28 12.80
N PHE A 416 -16.83 9.09 12.33
CA PHE A 416 -17.92 8.34 12.93
C PHE A 416 -17.60 7.95 14.38
N ASP A 417 -18.54 8.19 15.27
CA ASP A 417 -18.47 7.83 16.69
C ASP A 417 -19.36 6.61 16.97
N GLY A 418 -18.74 5.51 17.40
CA GLY A 418 -19.48 4.26 17.66
C GLY A 418 -20.43 4.32 18.88
N ALA A 419 -20.41 5.39 19.68
CA ALA A 419 -21.40 5.63 20.74
C ALA A 419 -22.69 6.28 20.22
N ARG A 420 -22.71 6.75 18.99
CA ARG A 420 -23.82 7.50 18.38
C ARG A 420 -24.52 6.69 17.30
N SER A 421 -25.78 7.02 17.02
CA SER A 421 -26.55 6.38 15.96
C SER A 421 -26.51 7.20 14.68
N TYR A 422 -26.28 6.52 13.56
CA TYR A 422 -26.26 7.11 12.22
C TYR A 422 -27.21 6.35 11.30
N LYS A 423 -27.54 6.99 10.18
CA LYS A 423 -28.41 6.41 9.15
C LYS A 423 -27.89 6.77 7.76
N VAL A 424 -28.05 5.82 6.83
CA VAL A 424 -27.94 6.04 5.38
C VAL A 424 -29.22 5.53 4.72
N ASN A 425 -29.74 6.26 3.74
CA ASN A 425 -30.80 5.79 2.88
C ASN A 425 -30.23 5.29 1.55
N ILE A 426 -30.61 4.07 1.20
CA ILE A 426 -30.34 3.42 -0.09
C ILE A 426 -31.60 3.57 -0.92
N PRO A 427 -31.64 4.50 -1.92
CA PRO A 427 -32.84 4.74 -2.70
C PRO A 427 -33.35 3.51 -3.43
N ALA A 428 -34.61 3.56 -3.84
CA ALA A 428 -35.26 2.49 -4.61
C ALA A 428 -34.43 2.10 -5.84
N ASN A 429 -34.55 0.82 -6.23
CA ASN A 429 -33.83 0.23 -7.37
C ASN A 429 -32.31 0.41 -7.32
N PRO A 430 -31.63 -0.08 -6.26
CA PRO A 430 -30.18 -0.03 -6.19
C PRO A 430 -29.54 -0.66 -7.44
N PRO A 431 -28.61 0.03 -8.11
CA PRO A 431 -28.10 -0.38 -9.43
C PRO A 431 -27.03 -1.46 -9.34
N ALA A 432 -27.39 -2.61 -8.84
CA ALA A 432 -26.56 -3.81 -8.75
C ALA A 432 -27.31 -4.97 -9.41
N GLN A 433 -26.70 -5.61 -10.41
CA GLN A 433 -27.31 -6.75 -11.10
C GLN A 433 -27.43 -7.96 -10.17
N ASP A 434 -26.39 -8.20 -9.35
CA ASP A 434 -26.33 -9.37 -8.47
C ASP A 434 -26.91 -9.01 -7.08
N PHE A 435 -26.23 -8.11 -6.34
CA PHE A 435 -26.64 -7.63 -5.03
C PHE A 435 -25.83 -6.38 -4.63
N TRP A 436 -26.29 -5.69 -3.59
CA TRP A 436 -25.53 -4.63 -2.92
C TRP A 436 -25.35 -4.97 -1.43
N ALA A 437 -24.28 -4.41 -0.82
CA ALA A 437 -24.02 -4.57 0.61
C ALA A 437 -23.31 -3.36 1.19
N LEU A 438 -23.62 -3.04 2.44
CA LEU A 438 -22.88 -2.14 3.32
C LEU A 438 -22.12 -2.99 4.34
N THR A 439 -20.83 -2.75 4.48
CA THR A 439 -19.97 -3.43 5.47
C THR A 439 -19.23 -2.37 6.28
N ILE A 440 -19.14 -2.52 7.60
CA ILE A 440 -18.41 -1.59 8.47
C ILE A 440 -17.06 -2.14 8.91
N TYR A 441 -16.11 -1.22 9.10
CA TYR A 441 -14.72 -1.50 9.42
C TYR A 441 -14.22 -0.67 10.58
N ASP A 442 -13.30 -1.24 11.35
CA ASP A 442 -12.59 -0.57 12.43
C ASP A 442 -11.56 0.42 11.87
N ASN A 443 -11.57 1.66 12.34
CA ASN A 443 -10.62 2.68 11.91
C ASN A 443 -9.17 2.38 12.32
N GLN A 444 -8.93 1.63 13.39
CA GLN A 444 -7.57 1.29 13.83
C GLN A 444 -6.95 0.22 12.94
N THR A 445 -7.71 -0.86 12.68
CA THR A 445 -7.20 -2.04 11.98
C THR A 445 -7.55 -2.05 10.49
N ARG A 446 -8.54 -1.30 10.03
CA ARG A 446 -9.10 -1.33 8.66
C ARG A 446 -9.63 -2.70 8.26
N SER A 447 -9.81 -3.61 9.23
CA SER A 447 -10.53 -4.86 9.11
C SER A 447 -12.00 -4.69 9.50
N GLN A 448 -12.83 -5.71 9.29
CA GLN A 448 -14.22 -5.67 9.70
C GLN A 448 -14.35 -5.33 11.19
N LEU A 449 -15.32 -4.49 11.55
CA LEU A 449 -15.53 -4.11 12.95
C LEU A 449 -16.04 -5.31 13.74
N GLN A 450 -15.25 -5.77 14.69
CA GLN A 450 -15.59 -6.93 15.51
C GLN A 450 -16.60 -6.53 16.60
N THR A 451 -17.84 -7.02 16.46
CA THR A 451 -18.97 -6.79 17.36
C THR A 451 -19.64 -8.13 17.69
N ASP A 452 -20.85 -8.11 18.24
CA ASP A 452 -21.68 -9.32 18.40
C ASP A 452 -22.15 -9.87 17.04
N GLN A 453 -22.08 -9.09 15.96
CA GLN A 453 -22.34 -9.52 14.60
C GLN A 453 -21.05 -10.08 13.98
N ALA A 454 -20.95 -11.40 13.85
CA ALA A 454 -19.78 -12.06 13.26
C ALA A 454 -19.49 -11.57 11.83
N TYR A 455 -20.55 -11.22 11.08
CA TYR A 455 -20.50 -10.70 9.72
C TYR A 455 -21.12 -9.31 9.68
N PRO A 456 -20.37 -8.22 9.93
CA PRO A 456 -20.91 -6.88 10.05
C PRO A 456 -21.24 -6.26 8.67
N SER A 457 -22.22 -6.87 8.00
CA SER A 457 -22.66 -6.50 6.65
C SER A 457 -24.18 -6.63 6.51
N VAL A 458 -24.82 -5.63 5.90
CA VAL A 458 -26.24 -5.60 5.57
C VAL A 458 -26.39 -5.23 4.11
N GLY A 459 -27.31 -5.92 3.41
CA GLY A 459 -27.54 -5.65 1.98
C GLY A 459 -28.78 -6.37 1.46
N SER A 460 -28.96 -6.37 0.14
CA SER A 460 -30.12 -6.96 -0.53
C SER A 460 -30.31 -8.47 -0.28
N GLN A 461 -29.27 -9.16 0.19
CA GLN A 461 -29.32 -10.58 0.54
C GLN A 461 -29.56 -10.84 2.04
N THR A 462 -29.69 -9.79 2.85
CA THR A 462 -29.96 -9.92 4.28
C THR A 462 -31.39 -10.43 4.49
N GLU A 463 -31.53 -11.58 5.15
CA GLU A 463 -32.83 -12.16 5.44
C GLU A 463 -33.66 -11.23 6.35
N GLY A 464 -34.89 -10.94 5.95
CA GLY A 464 -35.79 -10.08 6.70
C GLY A 464 -35.46 -8.59 6.66
N ILE A 465 -34.60 -8.14 5.72
CA ILE A 465 -34.35 -6.70 5.52
C ILE A 465 -35.67 -5.96 5.24
N THR A 466 -35.92 -4.88 5.95
CA THR A 466 -37.12 -4.04 5.81
C THR A 466 -36.92 -3.00 4.72
N MET A 467 -37.81 -3.01 3.72
CA MET A 467 -37.91 -2.01 2.67
C MET A 467 -38.97 -0.97 3.02
N ASN A 468 -38.69 0.30 2.76
CA ASN A 468 -39.66 1.38 2.92
C ASN A 468 -40.79 1.33 1.85
N ASP A 469 -41.89 2.02 2.06
CA ASP A 469 -43.03 2.05 1.12
C ASP A 469 -42.68 2.59 -0.26
N ASP A 470 -41.65 3.43 -0.35
CA ASP A 470 -41.12 4.01 -1.62
C ASP A 470 -40.10 3.10 -2.31
N GLY A 471 -39.84 1.91 -1.76
CA GLY A 471 -38.86 0.97 -2.31
C GLY A 471 -37.41 1.23 -1.88
N SER A 472 -37.13 2.22 -1.06
CA SER A 472 -35.82 2.50 -0.49
C SER A 472 -35.55 1.65 0.75
N TYR A 473 -34.30 1.68 1.25
CA TYR A 473 -33.88 1.02 2.49
C TYR A 473 -33.20 2.03 3.39
N ASP A 474 -33.66 2.15 4.63
CA ASP A 474 -32.93 2.85 5.69
C ASP A 474 -32.02 1.86 6.42
N ILE A 475 -30.74 2.11 6.41
CA ILE A 475 -29.73 1.31 7.11
C ILE A 475 -29.15 2.11 8.27
N TYR A 476 -29.12 1.52 9.43
CA TYR A 476 -28.71 2.15 10.69
C TYR A 476 -27.36 1.62 11.15
N PHE A 477 -26.60 2.50 11.79
CA PHE A 477 -25.36 2.20 12.48
C PHE A 477 -25.44 2.73 13.91
N GLY A 478 -25.16 1.91 14.89
CA GLY A 478 -25.25 2.32 16.29
C GLY A 478 -24.98 1.17 17.25
N PRO A 479 -24.79 1.45 18.56
CA PRO A 479 -24.55 0.41 19.55
C PRO A 479 -25.78 -0.52 19.73
N GLU A 480 -26.98 -0.03 19.44
CA GLU A 480 -28.25 -0.75 19.58
C GLU A 480 -29.09 -0.64 18.30
N ALA A 481 -29.81 -1.70 17.98
CA ALA A 481 -30.72 -1.73 16.85
C ALA A 481 -31.95 -0.85 17.11
N PRO A 482 -32.40 -0.02 16.16
CA PRO A 482 -33.69 0.64 16.25
C PRO A 482 -34.83 -0.38 16.16
N ALA A 483 -35.87 -0.20 16.96
CA ALA A 483 -37.02 -1.11 16.97
C ALA A 483 -37.69 -1.21 15.59
N GLY A 484 -37.85 -2.43 15.07
CA GLY A 484 -38.42 -2.72 13.75
C GLY A 484 -37.41 -2.63 12.60
N TYR A 485 -36.12 -2.35 12.88
CA TYR A 485 -35.04 -2.28 11.90
C TYR A 485 -33.86 -3.18 12.30
N GLU A 486 -34.10 -4.24 13.06
CA GLU A 486 -33.06 -5.14 13.56
C GLU A 486 -32.27 -5.80 12.43
N ASN A 487 -32.87 -6.02 11.26
CA ASN A 487 -32.21 -6.57 10.07
C ASN A 487 -31.63 -5.49 9.13
N ASN A 488 -31.85 -4.21 9.44
CA ASN A 488 -31.30 -3.04 8.73
C ASN A 488 -30.21 -2.33 9.56
N TRP A 489 -29.59 -3.03 10.49
CA TRP A 489 -28.70 -2.43 11.48
C TRP A 489 -27.33 -3.09 11.48
N LEU A 490 -26.31 -2.25 11.61
CA LEU A 490 -24.92 -2.62 11.81
C LEU A 490 -24.44 -2.10 13.16
N GLN A 491 -24.01 -3.02 14.02
CA GLN A 491 -23.58 -2.71 15.37
C GLN A 491 -22.27 -1.93 15.38
N THR A 492 -22.23 -0.84 16.15
CA THR A 492 -21.02 -0.07 16.46
C THR A 492 -20.65 -0.19 17.93
N ILE A 493 -19.44 0.25 18.30
CA ILE A 493 -18.91 0.09 19.65
C ILE A 493 -18.59 1.47 20.23
N PRO A 494 -19.16 1.87 21.40
CA PRO A 494 -18.78 3.06 22.09
C PRO A 494 -17.27 3.14 22.36
N GLY A 495 -16.67 4.29 22.08
CA GLY A 495 -15.22 4.50 22.21
C GLY A 495 -14.39 4.05 21.01
N LYS A 496 -15.01 3.50 19.95
CA LYS A 496 -14.36 3.22 18.67
C LYS A 496 -14.93 4.09 17.56
N SER A 497 -14.07 4.43 16.61
CA SER A 497 -14.47 5.01 15.34
C SER A 497 -14.46 3.93 14.26
N TRP A 498 -15.25 4.13 13.20
CA TRP A 498 -15.45 3.18 12.12
C TRP A 498 -15.55 3.87 10.76
N PHE A 499 -15.57 3.11 9.69
CA PHE A 499 -15.92 3.56 8.35
C PHE A 499 -16.76 2.51 7.63
N VAL A 500 -17.40 2.89 6.55
CA VAL A 500 -18.32 2.02 5.81
C VAL A 500 -17.96 1.94 4.34
N ALA A 501 -18.12 0.74 3.76
CA ALA A 501 -18.06 0.53 2.31
C ALA A 501 -19.42 0.07 1.79
N LEU A 502 -19.97 0.83 0.84
CA LEU A 502 -21.07 0.41 -0.02
C LEU A 502 -20.48 -0.30 -1.24
N ARG A 503 -20.92 -1.52 -1.48
CA ARG A 503 -20.51 -2.34 -2.63
C ARG A 503 -21.68 -2.60 -3.54
N MET A 504 -21.47 -2.39 -4.84
CA MET A 504 -22.37 -2.78 -5.93
C MET A 504 -21.76 -3.95 -6.67
N TYR A 505 -22.38 -5.12 -6.59
CA TYR A 505 -21.98 -6.32 -7.31
C TYR A 505 -22.74 -6.40 -8.63
N GLY A 506 -22.01 -6.44 -9.76
CA GLY A 506 -22.59 -6.23 -11.08
C GLY A 506 -23.16 -4.81 -11.24
N PRO A 507 -22.37 -3.74 -11.08
CA PRO A 507 -22.86 -2.36 -11.10
C PRO A 507 -23.56 -2.03 -12.43
N LEU A 508 -24.72 -1.35 -12.36
CA LEU A 508 -25.53 -0.99 -13.50
C LEU A 508 -25.33 0.49 -13.89
N GLU A 509 -25.87 0.88 -15.04
CA GLU A 509 -25.65 2.16 -15.70
C GLU A 509 -25.91 3.37 -14.79
N THR A 510 -26.97 3.33 -13.95
CA THR A 510 -27.31 4.46 -13.08
C THR A 510 -26.30 4.68 -11.92
N TRP A 511 -25.56 3.64 -11.52
CA TRP A 511 -24.40 3.79 -10.65
C TRP A 511 -23.21 4.40 -11.41
N ILE A 512 -22.98 3.93 -12.64
CA ILE A 512 -21.82 4.33 -13.46
C ILE A 512 -21.92 5.80 -13.86
N ASN A 513 -23.08 6.24 -14.35
CA ASN A 513 -23.34 7.61 -14.76
C ASN A 513 -23.74 8.56 -13.61
N LYS A 514 -23.76 8.04 -12.34
CA LYS A 514 -24.02 8.81 -11.12
C LYS A 514 -25.42 9.42 -11.00
N THR A 515 -26.40 8.89 -11.74
CA THR A 515 -27.81 9.32 -11.65
C THR A 515 -28.53 8.70 -10.46
N TRP A 516 -28.08 7.53 -9.98
CA TRP A 516 -28.49 6.96 -8.70
C TRP A 516 -27.45 7.29 -7.63
N ARG A 517 -27.91 7.69 -6.44
CA ARG A 517 -27.02 8.09 -5.35
C ARG A 517 -27.59 7.71 -4.00
N PRO A 518 -26.84 7.04 -3.10
CA PRO A 518 -27.24 6.89 -1.71
C PRO A 518 -27.25 8.26 -1.02
N SER A 519 -27.95 8.37 0.09
CA SER A 519 -27.80 9.55 0.93
C SER A 519 -26.37 9.60 1.52
N GLU A 520 -25.99 10.75 2.06
CA GLU A 520 -24.85 10.79 2.98
C GLU A 520 -25.22 10.00 4.25
N VAL A 521 -24.18 9.52 4.97
CA VAL A 521 -24.37 8.94 6.30
C VAL A 521 -24.53 10.08 7.30
N THR A 522 -25.70 10.19 7.89
CA THR A 522 -26.06 11.29 8.78
C THR A 522 -26.29 10.80 10.20
N LEU A 523 -26.00 11.67 11.18
CA LEU A 523 -26.34 11.45 12.57
C LEU A 523 -27.86 11.38 12.73
N VAL A 524 -28.37 10.37 13.47
CA VAL A 524 -29.76 10.32 13.87
C VAL A 524 -29.92 11.20 15.11
N ASN A 525 -30.71 12.29 14.99
CA ASN A 525 -31.06 13.11 16.14
C ASN A 525 -31.90 12.27 17.10
N GLN A 526 -31.46 12.18 18.35
CA GLN A 526 -32.21 11.54 19.44
C GLN A 526 -33.41 12.38 19.83
#